data_5bbcccfab8c5bbaf90f0c9c93576a3d7
#
_entry.id   5bbcccfab8c5bbaf90f0c9c93576a3d7
#
_cell.length_a   1.000
_cell.length_b   1.000
_cell.length_c   1.000
_cell.angle_alpha   90.00
_cell.angle_beta   90.00
_cell.angle_gamma   90.00
#
_symmetry.space_group_name_H-M   'P 1'
#
loop_
_entity.id
_entity.type
_entity.pdbx_description
1 polymer ?
#
loop_
_entity_poly.entity_id
_entity_poly.type
_entity_poly.pdbx_seq_one_letter_code
_entity_poly.pdbx_strand_id
1 'polypeptide(L)'
;MIEIPKIEKKIFFISDVHLPLRPSGTKHPAKLEDKIIAWLEAIKPEAQALFLLGDIFDFWFEYKYLVPKGAIRFQATLWAFYRAGIPVYFFLGNHDGWSIDYLRQECGVQLFRKPASITLSNKRFLVGHGDTINPTTPYKLFRKLSHSRLLQFFVRMLPPDWVYGTINWYFTKKKGRLLYSEHMHDAASFSETKDPIFAYCKDEIEPFNHHEFYIFGHTHRPYIKGLNDSSSYCNLGDWVAHDTYASFDGVVLSLHKF
;
A
#
# COMPACT_ATOMS: atom_id res chain seq x y z
N MET A 1 7.32 -17.85 3.68
CA MET A 1 7.06 -17.49 2.26
C MET A 1 5.57 -17.61 2.04
N ILE A 2 4.93 -16.64 1.38
CA ILE A 2 3.50 -16.74 1.05
C ILE A 2 3.39 -17.64 -0.17
N GLU A 3 2.59 -18.70 -0.06
CA GLU A 3 2.33 -19.63 -1.15
C GLU A 3 0.84 -19.99 -1.18
N ILE A 4 0.20 -19.80 -2.34
CA ILE A 4 -1.18 -20.19 -2.60
C ILE A 4 -1.17 -21.04 -3.88
N PRO A 5 -1.05 -22.37 -3.74
CA PRO A 5 -0.79 -23.26 -4.89
C PRO A 5 -2.01 -23.39 -5.81
N LYS A 6 -3.21 -23.24 -5.29
CA LYS A 6 -4.45 -23.33 -6.06
C LYS A 6 -5.29 -22.07 -5.89
N ILE A 7 -5.61 -21.42 -7.00
CA ILE A 7 -6.52 -20.27 -7.03
C ILE A 7 -7.92 -20.78 -7.42
N GLU A 8 -8.85 -20.69 -6.48
CA GLU A 8 -10.26 -21.06 -6.67
C GLU A 8 -11.17 -19.82 -6.80
N LYS A 9 -10.70 -18.72 -6.23
CA LYS A 9 -11.29 -17.39 -6.30
C LYS A 9 -10.19 -16.39 -6.66
N LYS A 10 -10.51 -15.10 -6.78
CA LYS A 10 -9.54 -14.07 -7.14
C LYS A 10 -8.65 -13.66 -5.96
N ILE A 11 -7.42 -13.29 -6.28
CA ILE A 11 -6.50 -12.58 -5.38
C ILE A 11 -6.57 -11.10 -5.74
N PHE A 12 -6.76 -10.23 -4.75
CA PHE A 12 -6.89 -8.78 -4.96
C PHE A 12 -5.69 -8.02 -4.39
N PHE A 13 -5.31 -6.94 -5.07
CA PHE A 13 -4.17 -6.09 -4.72
C PHE A 13 -4.58 -4.63 -4.77
N ILE A 14 -4.28 -3.87 -3.71
CA ILE A 14 -4.42 -2.40 -3.66
C ILE A 14 -3.21 -1.77 -2.99
N SER A 15 -2.98 -0.48 -3.25
CA SER A 15 -2.02 0.35 -2.55
C SER A 15 -2.49 1.82 -2.50
N ASP A 16 -1.76 2.64 -1.78
CA ASP A 16 -1.89 4.10 -1.81
C ASP A 16 -3.33 4.60 -1.60
N VAL A 17 -4.00 4.05 -0.57
CA VAL A 17 -5.36 4.45 -0.19
C VAL A 17 -5.35 5.78 0.55
N HIS A 18 -4.31 6.02 1.36
CA HIS A 18 -4.11 7.27 2.11
C HIS A 18 -5.31 7.68 2.97
N LEU A 19 -5.83 6.74 3.77
CA LEU A 19 -6.88 7.02 4.74
C LEU A 19 -6.41 8.09 5.73
N PRO A 20 -7.12 9.23 5.82
CA PRO A 20 -6.65 10.38 6.59
C PRO A 20 -6.78 10.17 8.11
N LEU A 21 -5.88 10.81 8.86
CA LEU A 21 -6.05 11.01 10.28
C LEU A 21 -7.32 11.83 10.57
N ARG A 22 -8.03 11.52 11.64
CA ARG A 22 -9.26 12.22 12.05
C ARG A 22 -9.13 12.86 13.42
N PRO A 23 -8.67 14.12 13.50
CA PRO A 23 -8.68 14.88 14.74
C PRO A 23 -10.10 15.03 15.31
N SER A 24 -10.20 15.19 16.64
CA SER A 24 -11.47 15.49 17.29
C SER A 24 -12.09 16.76 16.73
N GLY A 25 -13.42 16.78 16.56
CA GLY A 25 -14.15 17.94 16.01
C GLY A 25 -14.22 18.01 14.48
N THR A 26 -13.55 17.12 13.75
CA THR A 26 -13.70 17.06 12.29
C THR A 26 -15.08 16.53 11.94
N LYS A 27 -15.85 17.31 11.16
CA LYS A 27 -17.10 16.82 10.56
C LYS A 27 -16.75 15.74 9.53
N HIS A 28 -17.49 14.64 9.56
CA HIS A 28 -17.30 13.54 8.63
C HIS A 28 -17.40 13.99 7.18
N PRO A 29 -16.37 13.82 6.39
CA PRO A 29 -16.55 13.16 5.12
C PRO A 29 -15.65 11.93 5.06
N ALA A 30 -16.24 10.80 5.32
CA ALA A 30 -15.57 9.52 5.14
C ALA A 30 -15.68 9.05 3.70
N LYS A 31 -15.81 9.95 2.72
CA LYS A 31 -16.02 9.57 1.31
C LYS A 31 -15.00 8.53 0.81
N LEU A 32 -13.72 8.69 1.16
CA LEU A 32 -12.68 7.73 0.79
C LEU A 32 -12.81 6.42 1.58
N GLU A 33 -13.05 6.50 2.89
CA GLU A 33 -13.24 5.30 3.69
C GLU A 33 -14.53 4.56 3.29
N ASP A 34 -15.62 5.28 3.00
CA ASP A 34 -16.87 4.68 2.50
C ASP A 34 -16.65 3.99 1.17
N LYS A 35 -15.90 4.61 0.25
CA LYS A 35 -15.58 4.05 -1.05
C LYS A 35 -14.76 2.76 -0.93
N ILE A 36 -13.69 2.78 -0.15
CA ILE A 36 -12.84 1.58 0.01
C ILE A 36 -13.57 0.44 0.71
N ILE A 37 -14.46 0.75 1.67
CA ILE A 37 -15.30 -0.26 2.32
C ILE A 37 -16.29 -0.86 1.31
N ALA A 38 -16.95 -0.04 0.51
CA ALA A 38 -17.89 -0.51 -0.51
C ALA A 38 -17.19 -1.44 -1.51
N TRP A 39 -15.96 -1.11 -1.92
CA TRP A 39 -15.14 -1.99 -2.75
C TRP A 39 -14.77 -3.29 -2.04
N LEU A 40 -14.30 -3.23 -0.80
CA LEU A 40 -13.96 -4.43 -0.03
C LEU A 40 -15.16 -5.36 0.14
N GLU A 41 -16.34 -4.81 0.42
CA GLU A 41 -17.57 -5.60 0.52
C GLU A 41 -17.97 -6.23 -0.81
N ALA A 42 -17.80 -5.49 -1.92
CA ALA A 42 -18.09 -6.00 -3.26
C ALA A 42 -17.18 -7.16 -3.67
N ILE A 43 -15.88 -7.09 -3.36
CA ILE A 43 -14.93 -8.15 -3.73
C ILE A 43 -14.95 -9.35 -2.77
N LYS A 44 -15.39 -9.18 -1.52
CA LYS A 44 -15.29 -10.21 -0.47
C LYS A 44 -15.84 -11.58 -0.88
N PRO A 45 -17.00 -11.71 -1.57
CA PRO A 45 -17.51 -13.02 -2.01
C PRO A 45 -16.59 -13.75 -2.99
N GLU A 46 -15.82 -13.00 -3.79
CA GLU A 46 -14.92 -13.51 -4.82
C GLU A 46 -13.46 -13.61 -4.36
N ALA A 47 -13.15 -13.07 -3.17
CA ALA A 47 -11.77 -12.98 -2.70
C ALA A 47 -11.30 -14.30 -2.08
N GLN A 48 -10.10 -14.74 -2.49
CA GLN A 48 -9.35 -15.81 -1.83
C GLN A 48 -8.26 -15.22 -0.92
N ALA A 49 -7.69 -14.08 -1.30
CA ALA A 49 -6.76 -13.32 -0.47
C ALA A 49 -6.78 -11.84 -0.87
N LEU A 50 -6.38 -10.97 0.04
CA LEU A 50 -6.22 -9.53 -0.16
C LEU A 50 -4.78 -9.11 0.16
N PHE A 51 -4.16 -8.38 -0.76
CA PHE A 51 -2.84 -7.78 -0.60
C PHE A 51 -2.98 -6.25 -0.52
N LEU A 52 -2.58 -5.68 0.59
CA LEU A 52 -2.45 -4.25 0.83
C LEU A 52 -0.98 -3.89 0.63
N LEU A 53 -0.63 -3.21 -0.45
CA LEU A 53 0.76 -2.96 -0.83
C LEU A 53 1.25 -1.56 -0.41
N GLY A 54 0.94 -1.17 0.83
CA GLY A 54 1.48 0.02 1.49
C GLY A 54 0.70 1.30 1.26
N ASP A 55 1.02 2.28 2.10
CA ASP A 55 0.41 3.61 2.14
C ASP A 55 -1.13 3.56 2.22
N ILE A 56 -1.64 2.62 3.03
CA ILE A 56 -3.08 2.47 3.29
C ILE A 56 -3.58 3.64 4.16
N PHE A 57 -2.73 4.13 5.05
CA PHE A 57 -3.02 5.28 5.89
C PHE A 57 -2.11 6.45 5.50
N ASP A 58 -2.58 7.69 5.66
CA ASP A 58 -1.75 8.89 5.53
C ASP A 58 -0.57 8.89 6.51
N PHE A 59 -0.81 8.34 7.68
CA PHE A 59 0.21 8.13 8.68
C PHE A 59 -0.27 7.12 9.72
N TRP A 60 0.58 6.17 10.06
CA TRP A 60 0.32 5.21 11.12
C TRP A 60 1.51 5.12 12.07
N PHE A 61 1.25 5.42 13.35
CA PHE A 61 2.23 5.32 14.43
C PHE A 61 1.59 4.75 15.68
N GLU A 62 2.16 3.69 16.22
CA GLU A 62 1.64 3.02 17.42
C GLU A 62 2.41 3.46 18.65
N TYR A 63 1.71 4.05 19.63
CA TYR A 63 2.16 4.15 21.01
C TYR A 63 1.88 2.84 21.75
N LYS A 64 2.36 2.72 22.99
CA LYS A 64 2.12 1.52 23.80
C LYS A 64 0.62 1.25 24.05
N TYR A 65 -0.18 2.30 24.22
CA TYR A 65 -1.61 2.20 24.57
C TYR A 65 -2.51 3.01 23.62
N LEU A 66 -1.97 3.66 22.60
CA LEU A 66 -2.73 4.55 21.72
C LEU A 66 -2.38 4.28 20.25
N VAL A 67 -3.38 4.36 19.41
CA VAL A 67 -3.26 4.31 17.94
C VAL A 67 -3.98 5.52 17.31
N PRO A 68 -3.71 5.84 16.03
CA PRO A 68 -4.38 6.94 15.35
C PRO A 68 -5.89 6.79 15.36
N LYS A 69 -6.61 7.90 15.55
CA LYS A 69 -8.06 7.95 15.36
C LYS A 69 -8.42 7.92 13.89
N GLY A 70 -9.51 7.27 13.58
CA GLY A 70 -10.07 7.15 12.24
C GLY A 70 -9.92 5.75 11.66
N ALA A 71 -10.47 5.55 10.47
CA ALA A 71 -10.44 4.29 9.74
C ALA A 71 -10.95 3.05 10.52
N ILE A 72 -11.77 3.25 11.57
CA ILE A 72 -12.26 2.15 12.42
C ILE A 72 -13.16 1.19 11.61
N ARG A 73 -13.93 1.71 10.66
CA ARG A 73 -14.80 0.88 9.83
C ARG A 73 -14.00 0.07 8.81
N PHE A 74 -12.94 0.66 8.25
CA PHE A 74 -11.99 -0.05 7.41
C PHE A 74 -11.32 -1.19 8.20
N GLN A 75 -10.84 -0.93 9.42
CA GLN A 75 -10.26 -1.95 10.30
C GLN A 75 -11.27 -3.06 10.62
N ALA A 76 -12.52 -2.71 10.92
CA ALA A 76 -13.60 -3.69 11.13
C ALA A 76 -13.87 -4.54 9.87
N THR A 77 -13.74 -3.95 8.68
CA THR A 77 -13.88 -4.69 7.42
C THR A 77 -12.71 -5.67 7.23
N LEU A 78 -11.47 -5.28 7.55
CA LEU A 78 -10.34 -6.21 7.53
C LEU A 78 -10.54 -7.37 8.52
N TRP A 79 -11.04 -7.09 9.74
CA TRP A 79 -11.43 -8.12 10.69
C TRP A 79 -12.50 -9.05 10.12
N ALA A 80 -13.48 -8.53 9.36
CA ALA A 80 -14.50 -9.33 8.72
C ALA A 80 -13.94 -10.22 7.60
N PHE A 81 -12.86 -9.83 6.91
CA PHE A 81 -12.11 -10.70 5.99
C PHE A 81 -11.44 -11.84 6.76
N TYR A 82 -10.71 -11.52 7.82
CA TYR A 82 -10.08 -12.52 8.68
C TYR A 82 -11.09 -13.54 9.22
N ARG A 83 -12.24 -13.09 9.73
CA ARG A 83 -13.32 -13.94 10.23
C ARG A 83 -13.95 -14.84 9.14
N ALA A 84 -13.90 -14.39 7.90
CA ALA A 84 -14.36 -15.18 6.75
C ALA A 84 -13.29 -16.17 6.23
N GLY A 85 -12.13 -16.26 6.90
CA GLY A 85 -11.01 -17.10 6.47
C GLY A 85 -10.26 -16.57 5.25
N ILE A 86 -10.44 -15.28 4.89
CA ILE A 86 -9.74 -14.63 3.78
C ILE A 86 -8.50 -13.95 4.34
N PRO A 87 -7.29 -14.45 4.06
CA PRO A 87 -6.06 -13.85 4.56
C PRO A 87 -5.83 -12.45 3.96
N VAL A 88 -5.39 -11.52 4.82
CA VAL A 88 -5.00 -10.18 4.43
C VAL A 88 -3.51 -10.01 4.69
N TYR A 89 -2.75 -9.75 3.63
CA TYR A 89 -1.31 -9.52 3.65
C TYR A 89 -1.04 -8.03 3.48
N PHE A 90 -0.44 -7.40 4.49
CA PHE A 90 -0.18 -5.97 4.48
C PHE A 90 1.33 -5.70 4.42
N PHE A 91 1.77 -5.23 3.27
CA PHE A 91 3.12 -4.72 3.05
C PHE A 91 3.15 -3.25 3.43
N LEU A 92 4.00 -2.88 4.37
CA LEU A 92 4.07 -1.50 4.87
C LEU A 92 4.73 -0.59 3.84
N GLY A 93 4.11 0.56 3.59
CA GLY A 93 4.69 1.64 2.83
C GLY A 93 5.45 2.64 3.72
N ASN A 94 5.83 3.76 3.14
CA ASN A 94 6.55 4.79 3.88
C ASN A 94 5.66 5.57 4.85
N HIS A 95 4.35 5.63 4.63
CA HIS A 95 3.38 6.25 5.53
C HIS A 95 2.94 5.33 6.66
N ASP A 96 2.94 4.01 6.45
CA ASP A 96 2.55 2.99 7.42
C ASP A 96 3.74 2.39 8.17
N GLY A 97 4.95 2.79 7.85
CA GLY A 97 6.19 2.12 8.26
C GLY A 97 6.40 1.99 9.78
N TRP A 98 5.61 2.73 10.57
CA TRP A 98 5.67 2.69 12.04
C TRP A 98 4.58 1.82 12.67
N SER A 99 3.88 1.00 11.87
CA SER A 99 3.03 -0.08 12.37
C SER A 99 3.88 -1.12 13.11
N ILE A 100 3.41 -1.57 14.27
CA ILE A 100 4.10 -2.56 15.10
C ILE A 100 3.36 -3.87 15.05
N ASP A 101 2.26 -3.97 15.77
CA ASP A 101 1.50 -5.21 15.91
C ASP A 101 -0.02 -5.01 16.10
N TYR A 102 -0.49 -3.79 16.32
CA TYR A 102 -1.91 -3.51 16.53
C TYR A 102 -2.79 -4.07 15.39
N LEU A 103 -2.46 -3.73 14.13
CA LEU A 103 -3.25 -4.20 12.99
C LEU A 103 -3.22 -5.74 12.88
N ARG A 104 -2.11 -6.37 13.25
CA ARG A 104 -2.02 -7.84 13.28
C ARG A 104 -2.90 -8.42 14.39
N GLN A 105 -2.88 -7.85 15.57
CA GLN A 105 -3.64 -8.36 16.73
C GLN A 105 -5.13 -8.10 16.59
N GLU A 106 -5.52 -6.89 16.17
CA GLU A 106 -6.91 -6.45 16.15
C GLU A 106 -7.64 -6.73 14.82
N CYS A 107 -6.91 -6.74 13.70
CA CYS A 107 -7.50 -6.93 12.38
C CYS A 107 -7.15 -8.28 11.75
N GLY A 108 -6.29 -9.09 12.38
CA GLY A 108 -5.87 -10.39 11.85
C GLY A 108 -5.00 -10.33 10.58
N VAL A 109 -4.44 -9.16 10.26
CA VAL A 109 -3.60 -8.98 9.06
C VAL A 109 -2.19 -9.51 9.28
N GLN A 110 -1.53 -9.96 8.22
CA GLN A 110 -0.12 -10.37 8.24
C GLN A 110 0.75 -9.22 7.73
N LEU A 111 1.63 -8.67 8.61
CA LEU A 111 2.46 -7.50 8.30
C LEU A 111 3.80 -7.88 7.68
N PHE A 112 4.16 -7.21 6.58
CA PHE A 112 5.43 -7.36 5.87
C PHE A 112 6.12 -5.99 5.75
N ARG A 113 7.41 -5.92 6.10
CA ARG A 113 8.20 -4.68 6.14
C ARG A 113 9.09 -4.48 4.91
N LYS A 114 9.13 -5.46 4.02
CA LYS A 114 9.96 -5.47 2.81
C LYS A 114 9.18 -6.12 1.69
N PRO A 115 9.48 -5.78 0.43
CA PRO A 115 9.01 -6.56 -0.70
C PRO A 115 9.35 -8.04 -0.53
N ALA A 116 8.50 -8.91 -1.04
CA ALA A 116 8.70 -10.35 -0.93
C ALA A 116 8.34 -11.05 -2.25
N SER A 117 9.11 -12.10 -2.55
CA SER A 117 8.72 -13.10 -3.53
C SER A 117 7.64 -13.99 -2.94
N ILE A 118 6.53 -14.15 -3.65
CA ILE A 118 5.42 -15.01 -3.28
C ILE A 118 5.08 -15.92 -4.45
N THR A 119 4.41 -17.03 -4.20
CA THR A 119 3.98 -17.97 -5.24
C THR A 119 2.45 -18.08 -5.24
N LEU A 120 1.83 -17.75 -6.37
CA LEU A 120 0.39 -17.85 -6.59
C LEU A 120 0.15 -18.71 -7.84
N SER A 121 -0.56 -19.85 -7.71
CA SER A 121 -0.82 -20.78 -8.83
C SER A 121 0.46 -21.16 -9.60
N ASN A 122 1.52 -21.51 -8.87
CA ASN A 122 2.86 -21.86 -9.40
C ASN A 122 3.57 -20.72 -10.17
N LYS A 123 3.04 -19.50 -10.16
CA LYS A 123 3.69 -18.32 -10.73
C LYS A 123 4.35 -17.50 -9.62
N ARG A 124 5.53 -16.98 -9.91
CA ARG A 124 6.30 -16.15 -8.97
C ARG A 124 5.92 -14.70 -9.12
N PHE A 125 5.60 -14.06 -8.01
CA PHE A 125 5.29 -12.64 -7.92
C PHE A 125 6.32 -11.95 -7.02
N LEU A 126 6.81 -10.80 -7.42
CA LEU A 126 7.49 -9.87 -6.51
C LEU A 126 6.51 -8.76 -6.14
N VAL A 127 6.16 -8.68 -4.85
CA VAL A 127 5.15 -7.73 -4.37
C VAL A 127 5.69 -6.86 -3.25
N GLY A 128 5.26 -5.62 -3.20
CA GLY A 128 5.64 -4.67 -2.15
C GLY A 128 5.11 -3.27 -2.43
N HIS A 129 5.43 -2.31 -1.56
CA HIS A 129 5.02 -0.93 -1.80
C HIS A 129 5.81 -0.27 -2.93
N GLY A 130 7.12 -0.35 -2.92
CA GLY A 130 7.98 0.23 -3.94
C GLY A 130 8.97 1.27 -3.43
N ASP A 131 8.73 1.89 -2.29
CA ASP A 131 9.57 2.92 -1.66
C ASP A 131 11.02 2.48 -1.38
N THR A 132 11.22 1.17 -1.27
CA THR A 132 12.54 0.56 -1.05
C THR A 132 13.24 0.09 -2.33
N ILE A 133 12.55 0.16 -3.46
CA ILE A 133 13.10 -0.19 -4.76
C ILE A 133 13.83 1.03 -5.31
N ASN A 134 15.12 0.90 -5.57
CA ASN A 134 16.00 1.97 -6.09
C ASN A 134 15.86 3.33 -5.35
N PRO A 135 15.89 3.40 -4.02
CA PRO A 135 15.71 4.66 -3.32
C PRO A 135 16.95 5.56 -3.47
N THR A 136 16.73 6.87 -3.61
CA THR A 136 17.83 7.85 -3.63
C THR A 136 18.63 7.82 -2.31
N THR A 137 19.91 8.22 -2.36
CA THR A 137 20.77 8.24 -1.15
C THR A 137 20.19 9.09 0.00
N PRO A 138 19.66 10.31 -0.24
CA PRO A 138 19.00 11.07 0.82
C PRO A 138 17.77 10.35 1.41
N TYR A 139 16.99 9.70 0.56
CA TYR A 139 15.83 8.93 1.02
C TYR A 139 16.24 7.70 1.85
N LYS A 140 17.28 6.97 1.43
CA LYS A 140 17.85 5.86 2.22
C LYS A 140 18.25 6.31 3.63
N LEU A 141 18.93 7.46 3.74
CA LEU A 141 19.35 8.04 5.03
C LEU A 141 18.13 8.46 5.87
N PHE A 142 17.21 9.20 5.27
CA PHE A 142 15.95 9.59 5.93
C PHE A 142 15.18 8.38 6.45
N ARG A 143 15.00 7.35 5.61
CA ARG A 143 14.30 6.11 5.97
C ARG A 143 15.02 5.36 7.11
N LYS A 144 16.36 5.24 7.02
CA LYS A 144 17.16 4.61 8.09
C LYS A 144 16.98 5.36 9.43
N LEU A 145 16.97 6.67 9.39
CA LEU A 145 16.77 7.51 10.59
C LEU A 145 15.34 7.37 11.12
N SER A 146 14.31 7.54 10.26
CA SER A 146 12.91 7.48 10.66
C SER A 146 12.49 6.11 11.18
N HIS A 147 13.09 5.02 10.68
CA HIS A 147 12.81 3.67 11.16
C HIS A 147 13.75 3.23 12.31
N SER A 148 14.63 4.11 12.80
CA SER A 148 15.48 3.75 13.93
C SER A 148 14.67 3.59 15.21
N ARG A 149 14.92 2.52 15.96
CA ARG A 149 14.25 2.25 17.24
C ARG A 149 14.48 3.39 18.25
N LEU A 150 15.63 4.03 18.16
CA LEU A 150 15.98 5.15 19.04
C LEU A 150 15.10 6.37 18.77
N LEU A 151 14.93 6.76 17.50
CA LEU A 151 14.04 7.86 17.13
C LEU A 151 12.59 7.54 17.52
N GLN A 152 12.13 6.34 17.21
CA GLN A 152 10.78 5.91 17.59
C GLN A 152 10.55 5.95 19.11
N PHE A 153 11.58 5.58 19.90
CA PHE A 153 11.52 5.68 21.35
C PHE A 153 11.35 7.15 21.78
N PHE A 154 12.15 8.07 21.27
CA PHE A 154 12.02 9.49 21.62
C PHE A 154 10.70 10.10 21.17
N VAL A 155 10.22 9.76 19.96
CA VAL A 155 8.92 10.25 19.48
C VAL A 155 7.77 9.74 20.38
N ARG A 156 7.85 8.51 20.92
CA ARG A 156 6.88 7.99 21.88
C ARG A 156 6.89 8.70 23.25
N MET A 157 7.96 9.44 23.58
CA MET A 157 8.01 10.27 24.77
C MET A 157 7.30 11.62 24.61
N LEU A 158 7.00 12.02 23.36
CA LEU A 158 6.28 13.26 23.08
C LEU A 158 4.77 13.06 23.25
N PRO A 159 4.02 14.12 23.64
CA PRO A 159 2.57 14.07 23.69
C PRO A 159 1.98 13.64 22.33
N PRO A 160 1.08 12.65 22.27
CA PRO A 160 0.49 12.15 21.03
C PRO A 160 -0.15 13.26 20.18
N ASP A 161 -0.85 14.20 20.79
CA ASP A 161 -1.50 15.31 20.09
C ASP A 161 -0.50 16.22 19.34
N TRP A 162 0.72 16.38 19.86
CA TRP A 162 1.77 17.13 19.18
C TRP A 162 2.30 16.37 17.97
N VAL A 163 2.55 15.07 18.14
CA VAL A 163 3.06 14.22 17.05
C VAL A 163 2.02 14.11 15.93
N TYR A 164 0.81 13.68 16.26
CA TYR A 164 -0.25 13.55 15.25
C TYR A 164 -0.68 14.89 14.67
N GLY A 165 -0.73 15.96 15.49
CA GLY A 165 -1.07 17.31 15.04
C GLY A 165 -0.09 17.85 14.02
N THR A 166 1.22 17.74 14.30
CA THR A 166 2.29 18.18 13.39
C THR A 166 2.26 17.40 12.08
N ILE A 167 2.11 16.09 12.17
CA ILE A 167 2.08 15.21 11.00
C ILE A 167 0.83 15.47 10.17
N ASN A 168 -0.34 15.57 10.79
CA ASN A 168 -1.58 15.88 10.09
C ASN A 168 -1.51 17.24 9.39
N TRP A 169 -0.95 18.26 10.03
CA TRP A 169 -0.71 19.58 9.41
C TRP A 169 0.22 19.46 8.19
N TYR A 170 1.33 18.71 8.32
CA TYR A 170 2.28 18.50 7.22
C TYR A 170 1.61 17.82 6.02
N PHE A 171 0.89 16.72 6.24
CA PHE A 171 0.23 15.98 5.16
C PHE A 171 -0.94 16.76 4.53
N THR A 172 -1.74 17.47 5.34
CA THR A 172 -2.80 18.33 4.81
C THR A 172 -2.22 19.43 3.90
N LYS A 173 -1.11 20.06 4.32
CA LYS A 173 -0.43 21.07 3.51
C LYS A 173 0.20 20.47 2.25
N LYS A 174 0.77 19.27 2.34
CA LYS A 174 1.36 18.54 1.20
C LYS A 174 0.26 18.11 0.21
N LYS A 175 -0.84 17.54 0.68
CA LYS A 175 -2.00 17.16 -0.16
C LYS A 175 -2.55 18.36 -0.94
N GLY A 176 -2.71 19.51 -0.32
CA GLY A 176 -3.13 20.72 -1.02
C GLY A 176 -2.18 21.13 -2.15
N ARG A 177 -0.86 20.91 -2.00
CA ARG A 177 0.13 21.15 -3.07
C ARG A 177 0.10 20.07 -4.15
N LEU A 178 -0.08 18.80 -3.79
CA LEU A 178 -0.13 17.68 -4.72
C LEU A 178 -1.38 17.76 -5.60
N LEU A 179 -2.55 17.95 -5.03
CA LEU A 179 -3.80 18.13 -5.79
C LEU A 179 -3.69 19.33 -6.77
N TYR A 180 -2.96 20.39 -6.38
CA TYR A 180 -2.70 21.51 -7.28
C TYR A 180 -1.69 21.15 -8.39
N SER A 181 -0.64 20.36 -8.08
CA SER A 181 0.39 19.98 -9.06
C SER A 181 -0.06 18.88 -10.01
N GLU A 182 -0.89 17.95 -9.55
CA GLU A 182 -1.40 16.83 -10.38
C GLU A 182 -2.40 17.31 -11.42
N HIS A 183 -3.19 18.36 -11.14
CA HIS A 183 -4.00 19.03 -12.17
C HIS A 183 -3.17 19.78 -13.21
N MET A 184 -1.89 20.04 -12.94
CA MET A 184 -0.97 20.74 -13.85
C MET A 184 0.01 19.82 -14.58
N HIS A 185 0.22 18.58 -14.10
CA HIS A 185 1.04 17.58 -14.78
C HIS A 185 0.16 16.65 -15.61
N ASP A 186 -0.10 17.12 -16.79
CA ASP A 186 -0.82 16.44 -17.87
C ASP A 186 -0.37 14.98 -18.04
N ALA A 187 -1.33 14.06 -18.15
CA ALA A 187 -1.12 12.65 -18.50
C ALA A 187 -0.28 12.47 -19.78
N ALA A 188 -0.18 13.52 -20.60
CA ALA A 188 0.56 13.52 -21.87
C ALA A 188 2.10 13.47 -21.73
N SER A 189 2.67 13.78 -20.56
CA SER A 189 4.13 13.77 -20.34
C SER A 189 4.67 12.53 -19.64
N PHE A 190 3.79 11.62 -19.19
CA PHE A 190 4.20 10.39 -18.52
C PHE A 190 4.71 9.36 -19.51
N SER A 191 5.95 8.96 -19.37
CA SER A 191 6.51 7.77 -20.00
C SER A 191 6.64 6.68 -18.96
N GLU A 192 6.00 5.54 -19.18
CA GLU A 192 6.12 4.33 -18.34
C GLU A 192 7.58 3.92 -18.15
N THR A 193 8.44 4.20 -19.14
CA THR A 193 9.89 3.96 -19.08
C THR A 193 10.62 4.88 -18.10
N LYS A 194 9.96 5.92 -17.59
CA LYS A 194 10.51 6.82 -16.55
C LYS A 194 10.09 6.43 -15.14
N ASP A 195 9.29 5.37 -14.95
CA ASP A 195 9.01 4.83 -13.62
C ASP A 195 10.29 4.17 -13.07
N PRO A 196 10.87 4.71 -11.98
CA PRO A 196 12.13 4.19 -11.44
C PRO A 196 12.00 2.77 -10.88
N ILE A 197 10.79 2.37 -10.44
CA ILE A 197 10.52 1.01 -9.94
C ILE A 197 10.49 0.05 -11.13
N PHE A 198 9.79 0.41 -12.21
CA PHE A 198 9.77 -0.38 -13.44
C PHE A 198 11.17 -0.61 -13.99
N ALA A 199 11.95 0.48 -14.15
CA ALA A 199 13.31 0.41 -14.67
C ALA A 199 14.19 -0.51 -13.81
N TYR A 200 14.13 -0.35 -12.49
CA TYR A 200 14.91 -1.17 -11.57
C TYR A 200 14.49 -2.66 -11.59
N CYS A 201 13.19 -2.94 -11.65
CA CYS A 201 12.70 -4.31 -11.79
C CYS A 201 13.21 -4.95 -13.08
N LYS A 202 13.18 -4.21 -14.20
CA LYS A 202 13.61 -4.68 -15.52
C LYS A 202 15.10 -4.92 -15.59
N ASP A 203 15.90 -3.95 -15.11
CA ASP A 203 17.34 -3.92 -15.37
C ASP A 203 18.15 -4.60 -14.26
N GLU A 204 17.67 -4.58 -13.01
CA GLU A 204 18.44 -5.02 -11.84
C GLU A 204 17.85 -6.26 -11.16
N ILE A 205 16.56 -6.56 -11.27
CA ILE A 205 15.96 -7.72 -10.61
C ILE A 205 15.73 -8.85 -11.59
N GLU A 206 14.99 -8.59 -12.67
CA GLU A 206 14.56 -9.61 -13.62
C GLU A 206 15.71 -10.46 -14.18
N PRO A 207 16.89 -9.92 -14.56
CA PRO A 207 17.98 -10.71 -15.11
C PRO A 207 18.57 -11.73 -14.13
N PHE A 208 18.43 -11.50 -12.81
CA PHE A 208 19.06 -12.31 -11.76
C PHE A 208 18.05 -13.12 -10.95
N ASN A 209 16.79 -12.69 -10.90
CA ASN A 209 15.75 -13.29 -10.08
C ASN A 209 14.38 -13.11 -10.76
N HIS A 210 14.12 -13.91 -11.76
CA HIS A 210 12.90 -13.87 -12.58
C HIS A 210 11.62 -14.06 -11.75
N HIS A 211 10.60 -13.22 -12.06
CA HIS A 211 9.23 -13.35 -11.59
C HIS A 211 8.29 -13.11 -12.78
N GLU A 212 7.21 -13.84 -12.85
CA GLU A 212 6.20 -13.60 -13.89
C GLU A 212 5.46 -12.28 -13.67
N PHE A 213 5.34 -11.85 -12.41
CA PHE A 213 4.64 -10.60 -12.08
C PHE A 213 5.38 -9.78 -11.03
N TYR A 214 5.45 -8.48 -11.28
CA TYR A 214 5.99 -7.46 -10.38
C TYR A 214 4.87 -6.48 -10.04
N ILE A 215 4.40 -6.42 -8.78
CA ILE A 215 3.27 -5.61 -8.37
C ILE A 215 3.68 -4.61 -7.30
N PHE A 216 3.56 -3.32 -7.59
CA PHE A 216 3.95 -2.23 -6.72
C PHE A 216 2.93 -1.07 -6.74
N GLY A 217 3.04 -0.14 -5.78
CA GLY A 217 2.36 1.13 -5.72
C GLY A 217 3.33 2.31 -5.76
N HIS A 218 3.24 3.21 -4.77
CA HIS A 218 4.16 4.30 -4.45
C HIS A 218 4.23 5.46 -5.45
N THR A 219 4.24 5.19 -6.74
CA THR A 219 4.31 6.25 -7.77
C THR A 219 2.95 6.78 -8.19
N HIS A 220 1.85 6.22 -7.66
CA HIS A 220 0.46 6.63 -7.90
C HIS A 220 0.03 6.62 -9.37
N ARG A 221 0.62 5.77 -10.21
CA ARG A 221 0.39 5.76 -11.66
C ARG A 221 -0.07 4.39 -12.12
N PRO A 222 -1.38 4.16 -12.32
CA PRO A 222 -1.90 2.84 -12.62
C PRO A 222 -1.58 2.43 -14.06
N TYR A 223 -0.83 1.33 -14.22
CA TYR A 223 -0.59 0.70 -15.52
C TYR A 223 -0.07 -0.74 -15.39
N ILE A 224 -0.25 -1.53 -16.43
CA ILE A 224 0.42 -2.82 -16.61
C ILE A 224 1.27 -2.76 -17.89
N LYS A 225 2.50 -3.27 -17.79
CA LYS A 225 3.43 -3.32 -18.93
C LYS A 225 4.34 -4.55 -18.86
N GLY A 226 4.60 -5.19 -19.99
CA GLY A 226 5.61 -6.23 -20.12
C GLY A 226 7.01 -5.70 -19.79
N LEU A 227 7.75 -6.44 -18.97
CA LEU A 227 9.18 -6.24 -18.79
C LEU A 227 9.95 -6.94 -19.89
N ASN A 228 9.48 -8.14 -20.27
CA ASN A 228 9.91 -8.97 -21.37
C ASN A 228 8.75 -9.89 -21.83
N ASP A 229 9.03 -10.92 -22.64
CA ASP A 229 8.01 -11.84 -23.17
C ASP A 229 7.36 -12.73 -22.11
N SER A 230 7.98 -12.89 -20.92
CA SER A 230 7.53 -13.80 -19.87
C SER A 230 7.18 -13.10 -18.56
N SER A 231 7.43 -11.81 -18.42
CA SER A 231 7.18 -11.07 -17.18
C SER A 231 6.48 -9.74 -17.40
N SER A 232 5.64 -9.37 -16.42
CA SER A 232 4.85 -8.16 -16.42
C SER A 232 4.99 -7.37 -15.13
N TYR A 233 5.04 -6.06 -15.26
CA TYR A 233 5.00 -5.10 -14.17
C TYR A 233 3.62 -4.47 -14.08
N CYS A 234 3.10 -4.35 -12.87
CA CYS A 234 1.86 -3.66 -12.55
C CYS A 234 2.12 -2.60 -11.47
N ASN A 235 1.84 -1.35 -11.78
CA ASN A 235 1.67 -0.32 -10.77
C ASN A 235 0.19 -0.17 -10.47
N LEU A 236 -0.16 -0.26 -9.18
CA LEU A 236 -1.56 -0.28 -8.74
C LEU A 236 -2.25 1.09 -8.80
N GLY A 237 -1.45 2.18 -8.97
CA GLY A 237 -2.00 3.54 -8.86
C GLY A 237 -2.34 3.90 -7.42
N ASP A 238 -3.47 4.58 -7.21
CA ASP A 238 -3.93 5.05 -5.91
C ASP A 238 -5.47 5.10 -5.80
N TRP A 239 -5.96 5.41 -4.58
CA TRP A 239 -7.39 5.60 -4.30
C TRP A 239 -7.76 7.07 -4.04
N VAL A 240 -6.80 8.00 -4.22
CA VAL A 240 -7.03 9.44 -4.08
C VAL A 240 -7.58 10.03 -5.37
N ALA A 241 -7.01 9.63 -6.52
CA ALA A 241 -7.36 10.14 -7.84
C ALA A 241 -7.84 9.07 -8.82
N HIS A 242 -7.32 7.84 -8.75
CA HIS A 242 -7.52 6.85 -9.80
C HIS A 242 -8.54 5.75 -9.44
N ASP A 243 -8.70 5.39 -8.17
CA ASP A 243 -9.58 4.32 -7.66
C ASP A 243 -9.27 2.96 -8.30
N THR A 244 -7.98 2.63 -8.38
CA THR A 244 -7.51 1.44 -9.10
C THR A 244 -7.08 0.31 -8.18
N TYR A 245 -7.25 -0.91 -8.64
CA TYR A 245 -6.83 -2.14 -7.99
C TYR A 245 -6.49 -3.20 -9.02
N ALA A 246 -5.71 -4.21 -8.64
CA ALA A 246 -5.48 -5.37 -9.50
C ALA A 246 -6.15 -6.62 -8.96
N SER A 247 -6.47 -7.56 -9.86
CA SER A 247 -6.91 -8.90 -9.51
C SER A 247 -6.15 -9.96 -10.30
N PHE A 248 -5.94 -11.11 -9.68
CA PHE A 248 -5.36 -12.29 -10.30
C PHE A 248 -6.31 -13.48 -10.13
N ASP A 249 -6.68 -14.12 -11.22
CA ASP A 249 -7.64 -15.24 -11.25
C ASP A 249 -6.98 -16.64 -11.30
N GLY A 250 -5.65 -16.69 -11.17
CA GLY A 250 -4.83 -17.90 -11.33
C GLY A 250 -4.11 -17.98 -12.68
N VAL A 251 -4.54 -17.20 -13.65
CA VAL A 251 -3.97 -17.16 -15.02
C VAL A 251 -3.56 -15.74 -15.40
N VAL A 252 -4.46 -14.77 -15.27
CA VAL A 252 -4.32 -13.39 -15.74
C VAL A 252 -4.29 -12.42 -14.58
N LEU A 253 -3.33 -11.49 -14.62
CA LEU A 253 -3.29 -10.30 -13.79
C LEU A 253 -3.97 -9.15 -14.54
N SER A 254 -5.01 -8.56 -13.97
CA SER A 254 -5.78 -7.48 -14.57
C SER A 254 -5.83 -6.27 -13.64
N LEU A 255 -5.69 -5.07 -14.21
CA LEU A 255 -5.87 -3.79 -13.50
C LEU A 255 -7.27 -3.26 -13.78
N HIS A 256 -7.94 -2.79 -12.74
CA HIS A 256 -9.33 -2.34 -12.78
C HIS A 256 -9.47 -0.96 -12.15
N LYS A 257 -10.56 -0.29 -12.47
CA LYS A 257 -11.04 0.91 -11.80
C LYS A 257 -12.40 0.61 -11.15
N PHE A 258 -12.57 1.11 -9.90
CA PHE A 258 -13.82 0.97 -9.13
C PHE A 258 -14.77 2.16 -9.31
#